data_9017ccf6e7050774b3eb982fc860c806
#
_entry.id   9017ccf6e7050774b3eb982fc860c806
#
_cell.length_a   1.000
_cell.length_b   1.000
_cell.length_c   1.000
_cell.angle_alpha   90.00
_cell.angle_beta   90.00
_cell.angle_gamma   90.00
#
_symmetry.space_group_name_H-M   'P 1'
#
loop_
_entity.id
_entity.type
_entity.pdbx_description
1 polymer ?
#
loop_
_entity_poly.entity_id
_entity_poly.type
_entity_poly.pdbx_seq_one_letter_code
_entity_poly.pdbx_strand_id
1 'polypeptide(L)'
;SLPRPPMICAGCPYRLFGQIVGKMRSKGKLEAVFGDIGCNTLLHFLNAMDTALAMGASEAKRLGYVLSRPEAASKCLAVLGDGTECHSGMDATRNTIFRNVPGVKVILNNNWTAMTGGQPSPTSPANLAGDPNVFDLNASLKAHGAHVVEVSGYDKKALEKALKKALADAEAGTFTTLVVTGVCIRKMPKDSYGVKMAVDPELCVRCGMCQICPGIEADAEELPFFNNICTGCVSQKQACAQMCPKGAIAPARDQSACGLTSCPDLPVPPETIDLPAVTRGLPPFLSVAIRGVGGQGNLFFGRVLTQLAYLLGYDKQNIVKGETHGM
;
A
#
# COMPACT_ATOMS: atom_id res chain seq x y z
N SER A 1 20.59 8.06 14.29
CA SER A 1 19.50 7.08 14.07
C SER A 1 19.74 6.33 12.77
N LEU A 2 19.56 5.03 12.79
CA LEU A 2 19.65 4.24 11.56
C LEU A 2 18.57 4.71 10.56
N PRO A 3 18.90 4.85 9.28
CA PRO A 3 17.91 5.20 8.26
C PRO A 3 16.84 4.11 8.19
N ARG A 4 15.58 4.52 8.27
CA ARG A 4 14.42 3.62 8.11
C ARG A 4 13.83 3.87 6.73
N PRO A 5 14.07 3.01 5.75
CA PRO A 5 13.45 3.19 4.45
C PRO A 5 11.93 3.06 4.57
N PRO A 6 11.16 3.80 3.76
CA PRO A 6 9.73 3.61 3.68
C PRO A 6 9.41 2.18 3.22
N MET A 7 8.40 1.57 3.83
CA MET A 7 8.02 0.19 3.51
C MET A 7 6.51 0.01 3.50
N ILE A 8 6.08 -1.03 2.81
CA ILE A 8 4.66 -1.44 2.78
C ILE A 8 4.22 -1.85 4.20
N CYS A 9 3.06 -1.38 4.64
CA CYS A 9 2.50 -1.63 5.97
C CYS A 9 2.43 -3.14 6.30
N ALA A 10 2.47 -3.46 7.61
CA ALA A 10 2.17 -4.81 8.06
C ALA A 10 0.72 -5.19 7.70
N GLY A 11 0.53 -6.37 7.13
CA GLY A 11 -0.78 -6.86 6.69
C GLY A 11 -1.34 -6.21 5.42
N CYS A 12 -0.57 -5.40 4.70
CA CYS A 12 -1.03 -4.77 3.46
C CYS A 12 -1.33 -5.80 2.36
N PRO A 13 -2.47 -5.67 1.63
CA PRO A 13 -2.85 -6.59 0.54
C PRO A 13 -1.86 -6.61 -0.65
N TYR A 14 -1.02 -5.57 -0.79
CA TYR A 14 -0.05 -5.49 -1.90
C TYR A 14 1.21 -6.34 -1.68
N ARG A 15 1.40 -6.87 -0.48
CA ARG A 15 2.63 -7.52 -0.07
C ARG A 15 2.92 -8.80 -0.85
N LEU A 16 1.92 -9.68 -0.99
CA LEU A 16 2.08 -10.92 -1.77
C LEU A 16 2.29 -10.62 -3.25
N PHE A 17 1.57 -9.65 -3.80
CA PHE A 17 1.79 -9.19 -5.18
C PHE A 17 3.24 -8.77 -5.38
N GLY A 18 3.77 -7.90 -4.51
CA GLY A 18 5.17 -7.44 -4.59
C GLY A 18 6.17 -8.59 -4.52
N GLN A 19 5.96 -9.56 -3.61
CA GLN A 19 6.84 -10.73 -3.49
C GLN A 19 6.80 -11.64 -4.73
N ILE A 20 5.62 -11.84 -5.31
CA ILE A 20 5.45 -12.66 -6.51
C ILE A 20 6.13 -11.99 -7.70
N VAL A 21 5.88 -10.69 -7.92
CA VAL A 21 6.46 -9.92 -9.03
C VAL A 21 7.99 -9.84 -8.88
N GLY A 22 8.50 -9.52 -7.69
CA GLY A 22 9.94 -9.50 -7.42
C GLY A 22 10.62 -10.84 -7.72
N LYS A 23 9.98 -11.95 -7.32
CA LYS A 23 10.47 -13.31 -7.64
C LYS A 23 10.41 -13.61 -9.14
N MET A 24 9.38 -13.13 -9.85
CA MET A 24 9.29 -13.30 -11.31
C MET A 24 10.39 -12.53 -12.02
N ARG A 25 10.72 -11.33 -11.57
CA ARG A 25 11.82 -10.52 -12.08
C ARG A 25 13.18 -11.17 -11.83
N SER A 26 13.44 -11.61 -10.61
CA SER A 26 14.70 -12.30 -10.27
C SER A 26 14.92 -13.57 -11.10
N LYS A 27 13.86 -14.14 -11.68
CA LYS A 27 13.91 -15.29 -12.60
C LYS A 27 13.93 -14.89 -14.08
N GLY A 28 14.05 -13.59 -14.40
CA GLY A 28 14.04 -13.09 -15.77
C GLY A 28 12.70 -13.24 -16.52
N LYS A 29 11.59 -13.47 -15.78
CA LYS A 29 10.25 -13.62 -16.38
C LYS A 29 9.57 -12.28 -16.68
N LEU A 30 10.00 -11.23 -16.02
CA LEU A 30 9.55 -9.87 -16.25
C LEU A 30 10.76 -8.97 -16.48
N GLU A 31 10.68 -8.18 -17.52
CA GLU A 31 11.71 -7.25 -17.96
C GLU A 31 11.54 -5.88 -17.31
N ALA A 32 10.29 -5.38 -17.26
CA ALA A 32 9.98 -4.08 -16.71
C ALA A 32 8.64 -4.04 -15.97
N VAL A 33 8.58 -3.24 -14.90
CA VAL A 33 7.35 -2.93 -14.17
C VAL A 33 7.21 -1.41 -14.07
N PHE A 34 6.28 -0.86 -14.81
CA PHE A 34 5.99 0.57 -14.86
C PHE A 34 4.97 0.93 -13.79
N GLY A 35 5.36 1.69 -12.80
CA GLY A 35 4.50 2.07 -11.69
C GLY A 35 4.10 3.54 -11.71
N ASP A 36 3.17 3.86 -10.85
CA ASP A 36 2.70 5.21 -10.54
C ASP A 36 3.12 5.65 -9.15
N ILE A 37 2.86 6.90 -8.82
CA ILE A 37 2.99 7.45 -7.46
C ILE A 37 1.81 6.95 -6.61
N GLY A 38 2.10 6.47 -5.42
CA GLY A 38 1.15 5.95 -4.45
C GLY A 38 1.78 4.85 -3.59
N CYS A 39 0.99 4.12 -2.80
CA CYS A 39 1.50 2.98 -1.99
C CYS A 39 2.20 1.92 -2.84
N ASN A 40 1.82 1.79 -4.10
CA ASN A 40 2.48 0.94 -5.09
C ASN A 40 3.95 1.33 -5.33
N THR A 41 4.35 2.60 -5.15
CA THR A 41 5.77 3.02 -5.28
C THR A 41 6.67 2.24 -4.33
N LEU A 42 6.16 1.85 -3.16
CA LEU A 42 6.91 1.07 -2.17
C LEU A 42 7.25 -0.36 -2.63
N LEU A 43 6.64 -0.83 -3.72
CA LEU A 43 6.99 -2.10 -4.38
C LEU A 43 8.42 -2.08 -4.96
N HIS A 44 8.99 -0.90 -5.19
CA HIS A 44 10.39 -0.75 -5.59
C HIS A 44 11.32 -1.47 -4.62
N PHE A 45 11.09 -1.36 -3.32
CA PHE A 45 11.91 -2.01 -2.28
C PHE A 45 11.77 -3.54 -2.25
N LEU A 46 10.81 -4.09 -2.99
CA LEU A 46 10.61 -5.53 -3.18
C LEU A 46 11.09 -6.00 -4.57
N ASN A 47 11.85 -5.19 -5.28
CA ASN A 47 12.24 -5.45 -6.67
C ASN A 47 11.02 -5.69 -7.60
N ALA A 48 9.89 -5.05 -7.32
CA ALA A 48 8.63 -5.25 -8.03
C ALA A 48 8.13 -3.98 -8.74
N MET A 49 9.00 -2.99 -8.92
CA MET A 49 8.73 -1.76 -9.67
C MET A 49 10.03 -1.10 -10.10
N ASP A 50 10.09 -0.62 -11.35
CA ASP A 50 11.25 0.09 -11.90
C ASP A 50 11.09 1.60 -11.91
N THR A 51 9.92 2.07 -12.30
CA THR A 51 9.69 3.50 -12.53
C THR A 51 8.43 3.97 -11.86
N ALA A 52 8.48 5.16 -11.27
CA ALA A 52 7.34 5.90 -10.78
C ALA A 52 7.50 7.36 -11.22
N LEU A 53 6.71 7.83 -12.18
CA LEU A 53 6.84 9.17 -12.74
C LEU A 53 5.74 10.11 -12.25
N ALA A 54 4.47 9.76 -12.50
CA ALA A 54 3.31 10.55 -12.14
C ALA A 54 2.11 9.63 -11.98
N MET A 55 1.08 10.08 -11.25
CA MET A 55 -0.19 9.37 -11.14
C MET A 55 -0.84 9.27 -12.53
N GLY A 56 -1.22 8.05 -12.95
CA GLY A 56 -1.81 7.76 -14.25
C GLY A 56 -0.81 7.45 -15.36
N ALA A 57 0.50 7.59 -15.12
CA ALA A 57 1.50 7.42 -16.17
C ALA A 57 1.94 5.96 -16.42
N SER A 58 1.65 5.02 -15.52
CA SER A 58 2.14 3.64 -15.60
C SER A 58 1.76 2.95 -16.90
N GLU A 59 0.48 2.95 -17.24
CA GLU A 59 -0.01 2.30 -18.46
C GLU A 59 0.45 3.04 -19.72
N ALA A 60 0.50 4.36 -19.71
CA ALA A 60 1.03 5.13 -20.83
C ALA A 60 2.51 4.81 -21.11
N LYS A 61 3.32 4.63 -20.06
CA LYS A 61 4.73 4.22 -20.18
C LYS A 61 4.85 2.81 -20.74
N ARG A 62 4.05 1.85 -20.19
CA ARG A 62 4.01 0.49 -20.70
C ARG A 62 3.58 0.45 -22.17
N LEU A 63 2.53 1.18 -22.52
CA LEU A 63 2.03 1.29 -23.90
C LEU A 63 3.14 1.79 -24.85
N GLY A 64 3.80 2.89 -24.50
CA GLY A 64 4.90 3.44 -25.31
C GLY A 64 6.06 2.45 -25.46
N TYR A 65 6.40 1.75 -24.36
CA TYR A 65 7.46 0.73 -24.37
C TYR A 65 7.11 -0.45 -25.31
N VAL A 66 5.88 -0.98 -25.21
CA VAL A 66 5.44 -2.10 -26.06
C VAL A 66 5.26 -1.68 -27.53
N LEU A 67 4.86 -0.44 -27.81
CA LEU A 67 4.81 0.06 -29.18
C LEU A 67 6.20 0.11 -29.83
N SER A 68 7.24 0.37 -29.06
CA SER A 68 8.63 0.35 -29.54
C SER A 68 9.27 -1.05 -29.52
N ARG A 69 8.73 -1.97 -28.68
CA ARG A 69 9.24 -3.33 -28.45
C ARG A 69 8.07 -4.31 -28.28
N PRO A 70 7.39 -4.70 -29.38
CA PRO A 70 6.19 -5.55 -29.31
C PRO A 70 6.41 -6.89 -28.57
N GLU A 71 7.60 -7.45 -28.65
CA GLU A 71 8.00 -8.68 -27.96
C GLU A 71 8.02 -8.57 -26.43
N ALA A 72 7.97 -7.35 -25.89
CA ALA A 72 7.93 -7.11 -24.45
C ALA A 72 6.50 -7.15 -23.87
N ALA A 73 5.46 -7.30 -24.67
CA ALA A 73 4.07 -7.25 -24.22
C ALA A 73 3.74 -8.24 -23.09
N SER A 74 4.29 -9.46 -23.14
CA SER A 74 4.16 -10.50 -22.12
C SER A 74 5.25 -10.45 -21.04
N LYS A 75 6.16 -9.46 -21.07
CA LYS A 75 7.30 -9.34 -20.16
C LYS A 75 7.30 -8.07 -19.33
N CYS A 76 6.28 -7.25 -19.46
CA CYS A 76 6.15 -6.01 -18.68
C CYS A 76 4.76 -5.82 -18.09
N LEU A 77 4.71 -5.09 -16.97
CA LEU A 77 3.48 -4.74 -16.26
C LEU A 77 3.35 -3.23 -16.14
N ALA A 78 2.10 -2.72 -16.21
CA ALA A 78 1.76 -1.44 -15.62
C ALA A 78 1.13 -1.67 -14.24
N VAL A 79 1.48 -0.89 -13.23
CA VAL A 79 0.96 -1.04 -11.87
C VAL A 79 0.56 0.31 -11.31
N LEU A 80 -0.68 0.44 -10.86
CA LEU A 80 -1.21 1.67 -10.24
C LEU A 80 -2.25 1.37 -9.17
N GLY A 81 -2.63 2.39 -8.41
CA GLY A 81 -3.69 2.31 -7.42
C GLY A 81 -5.07 2.55 -8.03
N ASP A 82 -6.11 2.06 -7.33
CA ASP A 82 -7.52 2.22 -7.68
C ASP A 82 -7.96 3.69 -7.78
N GLY A 83 -7.58 4.53 -6.81
CA GLY A 83 -7.88 5.96 -6.86
C GLY A 83 -7.25 6.64 -8.09
N THR A 84 -6.01 6.28 -8.43
CA THR A 84 -5.35 6.78 -9.64
C THR A 84 -6.06 6.33 -10.91
N GLU A 85 -6.49 5.07 -10.99
CA GLU A 85 -7.26 4.58 -12.12
C GLU A 85 -8.51 5.43 -12.36
N CYS A 86 -9.24 5.75 -11.29
CA CYS A 86 -10.49 6.50 -11.38
C CYS A 86 -10.33 7.96 -11.79
N HIS A 87 -9.16 8.59 -11.58
CA HIS A 87 -8.99 10.00 -11.91
C HIS A 87 -8.15 10.26 -13.16
N SER A 88 -7.11 9.47 -13.45
CA SER A 88 -6.19 9.74 -14.57
C SER A 88 -5.66 8.47 -15.27
N GLY A 89 -5.89 7.28 -14.71
CA GLY A 89 -5.42 6.02 -15.27
C GLY A 89 -6.27 5.51 -16.43
N MET A 90 -7.58 5.82 -16.43
CA MET A 90 -8.52 5.32 -17.45
C MET A 90 -8.23 5.81 -18.87
N ASP A 91 -7.63 6.98 -19.02
CA ASP A 91 -7.29 7.52 -20.34
C ASP A 91 -6.27 6.64 -21.07
N ALA A 92 -5.23 6.22 -20.33
CA ALA A 92 -4.23 5.30 -20.86
C ALA A 92 -4.84 3.92 -21.14
N THR A 93 -5.77 3.42 -20.30
CA THR A 93 -6.50 2.17 -20.54
C THR A 93 -7.26 2.20 -21.85
N ARG A 94 -8.07 3.25 -22.06
CA ARG A 94 -8.83 3.45 -23.31
C ARG A 94 -7.92 3.53 -24.52
N ASN A 95 -6.79 4.25 -24.41
CA ASN A 95 -5.83 4.37 -25.51
C ASN A 95 -5.16 3.04 -25.86
N THR A 96 -4.83 2.22 -24.86
CA THR A 96 -4.27 0.87 -25.08
C THR A 96 -5.28 -0.04 -25.79
N ILE A 97 -6.54 -0.02 -25.34
CA ILE A 97 -7.63 -0.80 -25.97
C ILE A 97 -7.87 -0.34 -27.41
N PHE A 98 -7.98 0.97 -27.64
CA PHE A 98 -8.17 1.55 -28.97
C PHE A 98 -7.06 1.14 -29.95
N ARG A 99 -5.82 1.02 -29.48
CA ARG A 99 -4.67 0.64 -30.29
C ARG A 99 -4.49 -0.87 -30.43
N ASN A 100 -5.32 -1.68 -29.78
CA ASN A 100 -5.20 -3.15 -29.74
C ASN A 100 -3.79 -3.62 -29.30
N VAL A 101 -3.15 -2.90 -28.35
CA VAL A 101 -1.82 -3.26 -27.83
C VAL A 101 -1.98 -4.27 -26.71
N PRO A 102 -1.43 -5.50 -26.84
CA PRO A 102 -1.53 -6.49 -25.79
C PRO A 102 -0.69 -6.13 -24.56
N GLY A 103 -0.98 -6.78 -23.42
CA GLY A 103 -0.21 -6.61 -22.21
C GLY A 103 -1.00 -6.77 -20.94
N VAL A 104 -0.36 -6.45 -19.82
CA VAL A 104 -0.95 -6.60 -18.50
C VAL A 104 -0.88 -5.28 -17.73
N LYS A 105 -2.04 -4.78 -17.34
CA LYS A 105 -2.21 -3.69 -16.39
C LYS A 105 -2.71 -4.25 -15.08
N VAL A 106 -2.13 -3.82 -13.96
CA VAL A 106 -2.50 -4.24 -12.62
C VAL A 106 -3.01 -3.04 -11.83
N ILE A 107 -4.24 -3.13 -11.38
CA ILE A 107 -4.84 -2.14 -10.47
C ILE A 107 -4.82 -2.73 -9.06
N LEU A 108 -4.06 -2.10 -8.17
CA LEU A 108 -4.00 -2.44 -6.76
C LEU A 108 -5.13 -1.71 -6.03
N ASN A 109 -6.26 -2.41 -5.87
CA ASN A 109 -7.47 -1.85 -5.29
C ASN A 109 -7.52 -2.08 -3.77
N ASN A 110 -7.34 -0.99 -3.01
CA ASN A 110 -7.50 -1.00 -1.56
C ASN A 110 -8.65 -0.09 -1.07
N ASN A 111 -9.45 0.42 -1.98
CA ASN A 111 -10.62 1.27 -1.77
C ASN A 111 -10.31 2.66 -1.20
N TRP A 112 -9.06 3.12 -1.25
CA TRP A 112 -8.67 4.40 -0.66
C TRP A 112 -7.49 5.03 -1.38
N THR A 113 -7.45 6.36 -1.46
CA THR A 113 -6.21 7.10 -1.74
C THR A 113 -5.37 7.10 -0.45
N ALA A 114 -4.65 5.96 -0.24
CA ALA A 114 -4.16 5.60 1.08
C ALA A 114 -2.87 6.30 1.50
N MET A 115 -1.94 6.57 0.57
CA MET A 115 -0.60 7.08 0.88
C MET A 115 -0.63 8.45 1.56
N THR A 116 -1.54 9.31 1.16
CA THR A 116 -1.65 10.70 1.62
C THR A 116 -2.58 10.87 2.83
N GLY A 117 -3.03 9.79 3.45
CA GLY A 117 -3.85 9.82 4.66
C GLY A 117 -5.18 9.08 4.56
N GLY A 118 -5.41 8.36 3.48
CA GLY A 118 -6.62 7.55 3.28
C GLY A 118 -7.84 8.39 2.95
N GLN A 119 -7.71 9.29 1.98
CA GLN A 119 -8.82 10.06 1.46
C GLN A 119 -9.78 9.12 0.70
N PRO A 120 -11.09 9.38 0.77
CA PRO A 120 -12.06 8.71 -0.08
C PRO A 120 -11.73 8.90 -1.56
N SER A 121 -12.00 7.87 -2.33
CA SER A 121 -11.88 7.83 -3.80
C SER A 121 -13.15 7.22 -4.37
N PRO A 122 -13.37 7.22 -5.69
CA PRO A 122 -14.54 6.58 -6.26
C PRO A 122 -14.72 5.10 -5.92
N THR A 123 -13.65 4.42 -5.49
CA THR A 123 -13.70 3.01 -5.05
C THR A 123 -13.99 2.84 -3.57
N SER A 124 -14.05 3.92 -2.78
CA SER A 124 -14.29 3.85 -1.34
C SER A 124 -15.74 3.43 -1.04
N PRO A 125 -16.00 2.77 0.11
CA PRO A 125 -17.34 2.29 0.45
C PRO A 125 -18.41 3.38 0.56
N ALA A 126 -17.99 4.61 0.89
CA ALA A 126 -18.87 5.76 0.99
C ALA A 126 -18.23 7.00 0.35
N ASN A 127 -19.07 7.94 -0.10
CA ASN A 127 -18.65 9.23 -0.61
C ASN A 127 -18.24 10.19 0.53
N LEU A 128 -17.91 11.45 0.18
CA LEU A 128 -17.51 12.45 1.16
C LEU A 128 -18.64 12.91 2.08
N ALA A 129 -19.89 12.73 1.68
CA ALA A 129 -21.08 13.02 2.50
C ALA A 129 -21.43 11.86 3.45
N GLY A 130 -20.82 10.71 3.27
CA GLY A 130 -21.11 9.50 4.05
C GLY A 130 -22.15 8.56 3.41
N ASP A 131 -22.66 8.92 2.22
CA ASP A 131 -23.61 8.06 1.51
C ASP A 131 -22.91 6.82 0.94
N PRO A 132 -23.60 5.67 0.85
CA PRO A 132 -23.05 4.48 0.21
C PRO A 132 -22.63 4.77 -1.23
N ASN A 133 -21.43 4.30 -1.58
CA ASN A 133 -20.91 4.48 -2.93
C ASN A 133 -21.49 3.42 -3.87
N VAL A 134 -21.93 3.87 -5.04
CA VAL A 134 -22.52 3.02 -6.10
C VAL A 134 -21.57 2.77 -7.28
N PHE A 135 -20.36 3.37 -7.26
CA PHE A 135 -19.40 3.20 -8.34
C PHE A 135 -18.79 1.80 -8.32
N ASP A 136 -18.84 1.13 -9.47
CA ASP A 136 -18.21 -0.18 -9.69
C ASP A 136 -17.04 -0.03 -10.67
N LEU A 137 -15.82 -0.16 -10.15
CA LEU A 137 -14.58 -0.08 -10.93
C LEU A 137 -14.55 -1.15 -12.03
N ASN A 138 -14.92 -2.39 -11.71
CA ASN A 138 -14.86 -3.49 -12.66
C ASN A 138 -15.88 -3.34 -13.79
N ALA A 139 -17.09 -2.87 -13.46
CA ALA A 139 -18.10 -2.55 -14.46
C ALA A 139 -17.65 -1.41 -15.37
N SER A 140 -17.06 -0.36 -14.80
CA SER A 140 -16.49 0.76 -15.56
C SER A 140 -15.39 0.31 -16.53
N LEU A 141 -14.45 -0.50 -16.08
CA LEU A 141 -13.38 -1.06 -16.91
C LEU A 141 -13.92 -1.94 -18.06
N LYS A 142 -14.90 -2.80 -17.76
CA LYS A 142 -15.57 -3.64 -18.78
C LYS A 142 -16.32 -2.80 -19.80
N ALA A 143 -16.98 -1.72 -19.36
CA ALA A 143 -17.67 -0.79 -20.27
C ALA A 143 -16.72 -0.11 -21.26
N HIS A 144 -15.44 0.04 -20.92
CA HIS A 144 -14.39 0.49 -21.84
C HIS A 144 -13.84 -0.59 -22.77
N GLY A 145 -14.32 -1.85 -22.65
CA GLY A 145 -13.85 -2.99 -23.44
C GLY A 145 -12.62 -3.71 -22.83
N ALA A 146 -12.26 -3.44 -21.57
CA ALA A 146 -11.16 -4.14 -20.93
C ALA A 146 -11.53 -5.59 -20.59
N HIS A 147 -10.59 -6.52 -20.80
CA HIS A 147 -10.66 -7.87 -20.23
C HIS A 147 -10.24 -7.79 -18.75
N VAL A 148 -11.21 -7.87 -17.84
CA VAL A 148 -11.00 -7.67 -16.41
C VAL A 148 -10.97 -9.00 -15.66
N VAL A 149 -9.90 -9.21 -14.88
CA VAL A 149 -9.73 -10.33 -13.96
C VAL A 149 -9.54 -9.79 -12.56
N GLU A 150 -10.39 -10.21 -11.62
CA GLU A 150 -10.27 -9.82 -10.22
C GLU A 150 -9.68 -10.96 -9.38
N VAL A 151 -8.81 -10.60 -8.42
CA VAL A 151 -8.18 -11.56 -7.52
C VAL A 151 -7.88 -10.92 -6.16
N SER A 152 -8.01 -11.69 -5.09
CA SER A 152 -7.65 -11.23 -3.74
C SER A 152 -6.14 -11.06 -3.59
N GLY A 153 -5.72 -9.90 -3.07
CA GLY A 153 -4.33 -9.61 -2.69
C GLY A 153 -3.80 -10.48 -1.54
N TYR A 154 -4.69 -11.19 -0.85
CA TYR A 154 -4.35 -12.11 0.23
C TYR A 154 -4.29 -13.58 -0.18
N ASP A 155 -4.47 -13.91 -1.46
CA ASP A 155 -4.37 -15.29 -1.95
C ASP A 155 -3.19 -15.47 -2.89
N LYS A 156 -2.07 -15.97 -2.36
CA LYS A 156 -0.83 -16.19 -3.12
C LYS A 156 -1.03 -17.08 -4.34
N LYS A 157 -1.75 -18.20 -4.18
CA LYS A 157 -1.94 -19.17 -5.29
C LYS A 157 -2.80 -18.57 -6.39
N ALA A 158 -3.87 -17.88 -6.02
CA ALA A 158 -4.74 -17.21 -6.98
C ALA A 158 -4.00 -16.08 -7.72
N LEU A 159 -3.22 -15.26 -7.00
CA LEU A 159 -2.38 -14.20 -7.60
C LEU A 159 -1.35 -14.76 -8.59
N GLU A 160 -0.61 -15.80 -8.20
CA GLU A 160 0.37 -16.43 -9.09
C GLU A 160 -0.30 -16.99 -10.35
N LYS A 161 -1.46 -17.63 -10.21
CA LYS A 161 -2.24 -18.16 -11.34
C LYS A 161 -2.75 -17.04 -12.25
N ALA A 162 -3.33 -16.00 -11.67
CA ALA A 162 -3.87 -14.87 -12.43
C ALA A 162 -2.78 -14.11 -13.19
N LEU A 163 -1.65 -13.81 -12.55
CA LEU A 163 -0.51 -13.16 -13.21
C LEU A 163 0.06 -14.00 -14.36
N LYS A 164 0.28 -15.29 -14.14
CA LYS A 164 0.78 -16.19 -15.19
C LYS A 164 -0.20 -16.25 -16.38
N LYS A 165 -1.49 -16.35 -16.10
CA LYS A 165 -2.51 -16.36 -17.15
C LYS A 165 -2.54 -15.03 -17.91
N ALA A 166 -2.55 -13.89 -17.22
CA ALA A 166 -2.57 -12.58 -17.86
C ALA A 166 -1.35 -12.35 -18.76
N LEU A 167 -0.16 -12.82 -18.36
CA LEU A 167 1.04 -12.74 -19.21
C LEU A 167 0.95 -13.66 -20.44
N ALA A 168 0.41 -14.87 -20.28
CA ALA A 168 0.15 -15.76 -21.42
C ALA A 168 -0.92 -15.20 -22.36
N ASP A 169 -1.97 -14.57 -21.82
CA ASP A 169 -2.98 -13.88 -22.62
C ASP A 169 -2.38 -12.69 -23.39
N ALA A 170 -1.43 -11.97 -22.78
CA ALA A 170 -0.68 -10.88 -23.43
C ALA A 170 0.21 -11.41 -24.59
N GLU A 171 0.83 -12.56 -24.40
CA GLU A 171 1.59 -13.23 -25.47
C GLU A 171 0.68 -13.67 -26.64
N ALA A 172 -0.56 -14.06 -26.31
CA ALA A 172 -1.60 -14.39 -27.29
C ALA A 172 -2.31 -13.17 -27.90
N GLY A 173 -1.86 -11.94 -27.59
CA GLY A 173 -2.40 -10.71 -28.20
C GLY A 173 -3.51 -10.03 -27.38
N THR A 174 -3.77 -10.41 -26.14
CA THR A 174 -4.84 -9.84 -25.32
C THR A 174 -4.28 -8.79 -24.33
N PHE A 175 -5.01 -7.68 -24.15
CA PHE A 175 -4.78 -6.74 -23.07
C PHE A 175 -5.65 -7.11 -21.86
N THR A 176 -5.02 -7.47 -20.74
CA THR A 176 -5.70 -7.87 -19.51
C THR A 176 -5.50 -6.82 -18.42
N THR A 177 -6.59 -6.37 -17.81
CA THR A 177 -6.59 -5.58 -16.57
C THR A 177 -6.82 -6.51 -15.37
N LEU A 178 -5.79 -6.69 -14.56
CA LEU A 178 -5.84 -7.50 -13.35
C LEU A 178 -6.12 -6.59 -12.15
N VAL A 179 -7.27 -6.75 -11.50
CA VAL A 179 -7.65 -6.00 -10.31
C VAL A 179 -7.31 -6.84 -9.07
N VAL A 180 -6.32 -6.39 -8.30
CA VAL A 180 -5.88 -7.04 -7.06
C VAL A 180 -6.54 -6.35 -5.88
N THR A 181 -7.50 -7.01 -5.25
CA THR A 181 -8.36 -6.43 -4.22
C THR A 181 -7.93 -6.78 -2.80
N GLY A 182 -8.11 -5.82 -1.90
CA GLY A 182 -7.91 -6.01 -0.46
C GLY A 182 -7.94 -4.67 0.26
N VAL A 183 -8.74 -4.56 1.30
CA VAL A 183 -8.96 -3.29 2.01
C VAL A 183 -7.67 -2.76 2.63
N CYS A 184 -7.48 -1.44 2.57
CA CYS A 184 -6.35 -0.78 3.23
C CYS A 184 -6.35 -1.06 4.74
N ILE A 185 -5.30 -1.71 5.23
CA ILE A 185 -5.16 -2.11 6.63
C ILE A 185 -5.28 -0.92 7.60
N ARG A 186 -4.82 0.26 7.19
CA ARG A 186 -4.88 1.48 8.01
C ARG A 186 -6.29 2.09 8.11
N LYS A 187 -7.24 1.60 7.30
CA LYS A 187 -8.64 2.02 7.32
C LYS A 187 -9.54 1.03 8.05
N MET A 188 -8.99 -0.12 8.42
CA MET A 188 -9.70 -1.08 9.24
C MET A 188 -9.74 -0.61 10.69
N PRO A 189 -10.86 -0.81 11.40
CA PRO A 189 -10.93 -0.61 12.85
C PRO A 189 -9.88 -1.46 13.56
N LYS A 190 -9.26 -0.94 14.62
CA LYS A 190 -8.20 -1.65 15.34
C LYS A 190 -8.68 -2.93 16.02
N ASP A 191 -9.92 -2.95 16.44
CA ASP A 191 -10.61 -4.12 17.03
C ASP A 191 -10.89 -5.23 16.00
N SER A 192 -10.85 -4.92 14.70
CA SER A 192 -10.90 -5.89 13.61
C SER A 192 -9.55 -6.49 13.26
N TYR A 193 -8.46 -6.02 13.88
CA TYR A 193 -7.14 -6.59 13.69
C TYR A 193 -7.12 -8.03 14.21
N GLY A 194 -6.64 -8.90 13.34
CA GLY A 194 -6.96 -10.29 13.41
C GLY A 194 -6.13 -11.11 14.37
N VAL A 195 -6.02 -12.34 14.02
CA VAL A 195 -5.47 -13.42 14.79
C VAL A 195 -3.98 -13.18 15.09
N LYS A 196 -3.60 -13.26 16.36
CA LYS A 196 -2.19 -13.34 16.75
C LYS A 196 -1.57 -14.58 16.12
N MET A 197 -0.43 -14.41 15.49
CA MET A 197 0.29 -15.49 14.83
C MET A 197 1.44 -15.98 15.72
N ALA A 198 1.81 -17.24 15.55
CA ALA A 198 2.96 -17.86 16.19
C ALA A 198 3.77 -18.69 15.20
N VAL A 199 5.04 -18.90 15.52
CA VAL A 199 5.94 -19.78 14.80
C VAL A 199 6.15 -21.03 15.64
N ASP A 200 6.01 -22.18 15.01
CA ASP A 200 6.40 -23.45 15.60
C ASP A 200 7.92 -23.65 15.42
N PRO A 201 8.73 -23.62 16.48
CA PRO A 201 10.18 -23.71 16.40
C PRO A 201 10.66 -25.08 15.93
N GLU A 202 9.87 -26.14 16.14
CA GLU A 202 10.24 -27.51 15.72
C GLU A 202 10.05 -27.72 14.22
N LEU A 203 9.05 -27.06 13.63
CA LEU A 203 8.80 -27.09 12.19
C LEU A 203 9.62 -26.04 11.42
N CYS A 204 10.11 -25.02 12.10
CA CYS A 204 10.81 -23.91 11.47
C CYS A 204 12.24 -24.29 11.06
N VAL A 205 12.52 -24.21 9.77
CA VAL A 205 13.87 -24.45 9.21
C VAL A 205 14.67 -23.14 9.05
N ARG A 206 14.24 -22.04 9.65
CA ARG A 206 14.93 -20.74 9.70
C ARG A 206 15.35 -20.18 8.33
N CYS A 207 14.57 -20.47 7.29
CA CYS A 207 14.87 -20.08 5.90
C CYS A 207 14.57 -18.62 5.55
N GLY A 208 14.02 -17.81 6.47
CA GLY A 208 13.70 -16.40 6.28
C GLY A 208 12.57 -16.09 5.31
N MET A 209 11.98 -17.07 4.62
CA MET A 209 10.98 -16.84 3.56
C MET A 209 9.70 -16.15 4.04
N CYS A 210 9.40 -16.21 5.34
CA CYS A 210 8.26 -15.53 5.96
C CYS A 210 8.53 -14.06 6.31
N GLN A 211 9.79 -13.62 6.33
CA GLN A 211 10.20 -12.24 6.67
C GLN A 211 9.87 -11.24 5.57
N ILE A 212 8.71 -11.39 5.00
CA ILE A 212 8.20 -10.49 3.95
C ILE A 212 7.46 -9.28 4.51
N CYS A 213 7.30 -9.19 5.82
CA CYS A 213 6.41 -8.24 6.48
C CYS A 213 7.09 -7.59 7.68
N PRO A 214 6.97 -6.27 7.91
CA PRO A 214 7.58 -5.62 9.07
C PRO A 214 6.96 -6.05 10.40
N GLY A 215 5.85 -6.79 10.39
CA GLY A 215 5.26 -7.43 11.57
C GLY A 215 5.91 -8.74 11.98
N ILE A 216 6.97 -9.19 11.27
CA ILE A 216 7.74 -10.39 11.59
C ILE A 216 9.23 -10.04 11.57
N GLU A 217 9.92 -10.42 12.60
CA GLU A 217 11.36 -10.25 12.79
C GLU A 217 12.01 -11.61 13.06
N ALA A 218 13.32 -11.67 13.18
CA ALA A 218 14.04 -12.85 13.62
C ALA A 218 14.89 -12.51 14.85
N ASP A 219 15.03 -13.48 15.74
CA ASP A 219 15.95 -13.40 16.88
C ASP A 219 17.41 -13.67 16.46
N ALA A 220 18.31 -13.74 17.43
CA ALA A 220 19.73 -13.99 17.21
C ALA A 220 20.01 -15.38 16.62
N GLU A 221 19.12 -16.33 16.82
CA GLU A 221 19.18 -17.69 16.27
C GLU A 221 18.43 -17.83 14.94
N GLU A 222 18.03 -16.71 14.32
CA GLU A 222 17.26 -16.64 13.08
C GLU A 222 15.84 -17.27 13.18
N LEU A 223 15.32 -17.49 14.37
CA LEU A 223 13.95 -17.94 14.56
C LEU A 223 12.99 -16.76 14.38
N PRO A 224 12.00 -16.82 13.46
CA PRO A 224 11.07 -15.73 13.27
C PRO A 224 10.12 -15.57 14.46
N PHE A 225 9.80 -14.34 14.81
CA PHE A 225 8.76 -13.99 15.79
C PHE A 225 7.89 -12.81 15.31
N PHE A 226 6.71 -12.69 15.89
CA PHE A 226 5.77 -11.61 15.56
C PHE A 226 5.92 -10.46 16.56
N ASN A 227 6.14 -9.26 16.03
CA ASN A 227 6.24 -8.05 16.82
C ASN A 227 4.86 -7.36 16.98
N ASN A 228 4.84 -6.22 17.71
CA ASN A 228 3.63 -5.49 18.09
C ASN A 228 2.91 -4.77 16.92
N ILE A 229 3.50 -4.70 15.73
CA ILE A 229 2.85 -4.09 14.55
C ILE A 229 2.17 -5.13 13.66
N CYS A 230 2.24 -6.42 14.01
CA CYS A 230 1.54 -7.47 13.28
C CYS A 230 0.02 -7.28 13.40
N THR A 231 -0.68 -7.24 12.28
CA THR A 231 -2.14 -7.06 12.21
C THR A 231 -2.89 -8.38 11.97
N GLY A 232 -2.19 -9.54 11.92
CA GLY A 232 -2.78 -10.81 11.52
C GLY A 232 -3.44 -10.77 10.11
N CYS A 233 -3.07 -9.80 9.27
CA CYS A 233 -3.71 -9.52 7.97
C CYS A 233 -5.23 -9.33 8.09
N VAL A 234 -5.72 -8.78 9.21
CA VAL A 234 -7.15 -8.54 9.50
C VAL A 234 -7.98 -9.81 9.28
N SER A 235 -7.54 -10.92 9.86
CA SER A 235 -8.19 -12.25 9.74
C SER A 235 -8.31 -12.82 8.32
N GLN A 236 -7.65 -12.19 7.34
CA GLN A 236 -7.52 -12.75 5.99
C GLN A 236 -6.45 -13.86 5.97
N LYS A 237 -6.24 -14.49 4.82
CA LYS A 237 -5.12 -15.43 4.64
C LYS A 237 -3.79 -14.72 4.92
N GLN A 238 -3.07 -15.13 5.96
CA GLN A 238 -1.86 -14.46 6.39
C GLN A 238 -0.75 -14.65 5.35
N ALA A 239 -0.17 -13.54 4.90
CA ALA A 239 0.83 -13.55 3.84
C ALA A 239 2.08 -14.35 4.21
N CYS A 240 2.58 -14.19 5.45
CA CYS A 240 3.76 -14.92 5.95
C CYS A 240 3.53 -16.44 6.04
N ALA A 241 2.34 -16.87 6.48
CA ALA A 241 1.99 -18.30 6.53
C ALA A 241 1.99 -18.94 5.13
N GLN A 242 1.47 -18.23 4.11
CA GLN A 242 1.49 -18.71 2.73
C GLN A 242 2.89 -18.73 2.10
N MET A 243 3.85 -18.02 2.69
CA MET A 243 5.25 -18.05 2.25
C MET A 243 6.05 -19.15 2.95
N CYS A 244 5.58 -19.67 4.08
CA CYS A 244 6.29 -20.71 4.82
C CYS A 244 6.20 -22.07 4.11
N PRO A 245 7.34 -22.65 3.65
CA PRO A 245 7.33 -23.93 2.94
C PRO A 245 7.04 -25.12 3.84
N LYS A 246 7.22 -24.95 5.16
CA LYS A 246 7.04 -26.01 6.16
C LYS A 246 5.73 -25.89 6.93
N GLY A 247 4.96 -24.80 6.71
CA GLY A 247 3.73 -24.58 7.47
C GLY A 247 3.96 -24.26 8.95
N ALA A 248 5.16 -23.80 9.31
CA ALA A 248 5.52 -23.50 10.70
C ALA A 248 4.84 -22.26 11.27
N ILE A 249 4.03 -21.52 10.47
CA ILE A 249 3.34 -20.31 10.91
C ILE A 249 1.84 -20.57 10.96
N ALA A 250 1.28 -20.44 12.14
CA ALA A 250 -0.14 -20.67 12.40
C ALA A 250 -0.69 -19.64 13.41
N PRO A 251 -2.02 -19.53 13.56
CA PRO A 251 -2.62 -18.79 14.66
C PRO A 251 -2.07 -19.26 16.00
N ALA A 252 -1.70 -18.34 16.88
CA ALA A 252 -1.26 -18.67 18.23
C ALA A 252 -2.39 -19.35 19.01
N ARG A 253 -2.05 -20.34 19.85
CA ARG A 253 -3.03 -21.01 20.70
C ARG A 253 -3.63 -20.05 21.71
N ASP A 254 -2.81 -19.18 22.30
CA ASP A 254 -3.24 -18.12 23.20
C ASP A 254 -3.41 -16.80 22.42
N GLN A 255 -4.66 -16.37 22.29
CA GLN A 255 -5.05 -15.12 21.64
C GLN A 255 -5.18 -13.95 22.64
N SER A 256 -5.11 -14.24 23.94
CA SER A 256 -5.29 -13.22 25.01
C SER A 256 -4.15 -12.21 25.05
N ALA A 257 -2.96 -12.61 24.64
CA ALA A 257 -1.76 -11.77 24.62
C ALA A 257 -1.51 -11.10 23.26
N CYS A 258 -2.55 -10.66 22.55
CA CYS A 258 -2.35 -9.86 21.35
C CYS A 258 -1.77 -8.49 21.75
N GLY A 259 -0.46 -8.37 21.68
CA GLY A 259 0.33 -7.26 22.19
C GLY A 259 0.22 -5.94 21.41
N LEU A 260 -0.94 -5.65 20.81
CA LEU A 260 -1.26 -4.29 20.36
C LEU A 260 -1.56 -3.33 21.52
N THR A 261 -1.59 -3.83 22.76
CA THR A 261 -1.91 -3.04 23.97
C THR A 261 -0.69 -2.62 24.77
N SER A 262 0.49 -3.14 24.50
CA SER A 262 1.70 -2.64 25.13
C SER A 262 2.64 -2.06 24.08
N CYS A 263 2.50 -0.76 23.77
CA CYS A 263 3.72 0.00 23.59
C CYS A 263 4.62 -0.30 24.80
N PRO A 264 5.90 -0.72 24.61
CA PRO A 264 6.83 -0.69 25.73
C PRO A 264 6.71 0.70 26.33
N ASP A 265 6.67 0.78 27.66
CA ASP A 265 6.44 1.99 28.42
C ASP A 265 7.07 3.22 27.76
N LEU A 266 6.32 3.85 26.88
CA LEU A 266 6.63 5.23 26.53
C LEU A 266 6.51 5.99 27.83
N PRO A 267 7.52 6.76 28.24
CA PRO A 267 7.42 7.55 29.43
C PRO A 267 6.11 8.31 29.36
N VAL A 268 5.22 8.07 30.30
CA VAL A 268 3.96 8.81 30.42
C VAL A 268 4.36 10.28 30.45
N PRO A 269 3.88 11.10 29.49
CA PRO A 269 4.17 12.53 29.56
C PRO A 269 3.78 13.01 30.95
N PRO A 270 4.57 13.86 31.61
CA PRO A 270 4.20 14.40 32.91
C PRO A 270 2.79 14.99 32.76
N GLU A 271 1.93 14.75 33.76
CA GLU A 271 0.53 15.22 33.77
C GLU A 271 0.44 16.74 33.59
N THR A 272 1.49 17.46 33.94
CA THR A 272 1.65 18.89 33.70
C THR A 272 3.01 19.14 33.06
N ILE A 273 3.00 19.73 31.87
CA ILE A 273 4.18 20.33 31.27
C ILE A 273 4.21 21.78 31.74
N ASP A 274 5.17 22.12 32.59
CA ASP A 274 5.44 23.53 32.92
C ASP A 274 5.92 24.25 31.65
N LEU A 275 4.97 24.85 30.96
CA LEU A 275 5.29 25.71 29.83
C LEU A 275 5.85 27.02 30.38
N PRO A 276 7.00 27.52 29.90
CA PRO A 276 7.48 28.82 30.27
C PRO A 276 6.38 29.86 30.00
N ALA A 277 6.13 30.76 30.94
CA ALA A 277 5.12 31.80 30.76
C ALA A 277 5.39 32.56 29.46
N VAL A 278 4.38 32.62 28.60
CA VAL A 278 4.47 33.40 27.36
C VAL A 278 4.58 34.87 27.75
N THR A 279 5.81 35.38 27.75
CA THR A 279 6.13 36.76 28.18
C THR A 279 5.90 37.78 27.06
N ARG A 280 5.58 37.33 25.85
CA ARG A 280 5.29 38.21 24.69
C ARG A 280 3.91 37.88 24.15
N GLY A 281 3.18 38.91 23.75
CA GLY A 281 1.91 38.73 23.03
C GLY A 281 2.10 37.90 21.75
N LEU A 282 1.06 37.24 21.32
CA LEU A 282 1.08 36.49 20.06
C LEU A 282 1.39 37.43 18.89
N PRO A 283 2.29 37.04 17.95
CA PRO A 283 2.50 37.84 16.76
C PRO A 283 1.22 37.91 15.95
N PRO A 284 0.89 39.06 15.31
CA PRO A 284 -0.34 39.23 14.52
C PRO A 284 -0.36 38.29 13.29
N PHE A 285 0.79 37.83 12.87
CA PHE A 285 0.96 36.90 11.76
C PHE A 285 2.09 35.93 12.05
N LEU A 286 1.83 34.63 11.87
CA LEU A 286 2.81 33.56 11.99
C LEU A 286 2.77 32.68 10.76
N SER A 287 3.90 32.57 10.07
CA SER A 287 4.08 31.63 8.95
C SER A 287 5.07 30.53 9.34
N VAL A 288 4.65 29.28 9.21
CA VAL A 288 5.46 28.12 9.54
C VAL A 288 5.57 27.23 8.31
N ALA A 289 6.79 27.01 7.84
CA ALA A 289 7.09 26.06 6.77
C ALA A 289 7.63 24.75 7.36
N ILE A 290 6.90 23.66 7.14
CA ILE A 290 7.31 22.32 7.55
C ILE A 290 7.76 21.55 6.33
N ARG A 291 9.01 21.09 6.33
CA ARG A 291 9.59 20.30 5.24
C ARG A 291 10.00 18.94 5.76
N GLY A 292 9.82 17.92 4.95
CA GLY A 292 10.27 16.56 5.27
C GLY A 292 9.86 15.55 4.21
N VAL A 293 10.35 14.35 4.35
CA VAL A 293 10.05 13.23 3.47
C VAL A 293 8.78 12.53 3.95
N GLY A 294 8.00 11.91 3.04
CA GLY A 294 6.82 11.12 3.37
C GLY A 294 7.14 10.06 4.45
N GLY A 295 6.22 9.88 5.39
CA GLY A 295 6.38 8.97 6.53
C GLY A 295 7.03 9.58 7.77
N GLN A 296 7.58 10.79 7.72
CA GLN A 296 8.19 11.47 8.87
C GLN A 296 7.20 12.16 9.83
N GLY A 297 5.91 11.99 9.60
CA GLY A 297 4.88 12.57 10.47
C GLY A 297 4.64 14.08 10.28
N ASN A 298 5.18 14.70 9.23
CA ASN A 298 5.05 16.14 8.98
C ASN A 298 3.60 16.61 8.91
N LEU A 299 2.71 15.81 8.33
CA LEU A 299 1.28 16.12 8.27
C LEU A 299 0.64 16.09 9.67
N PHE A 300 1.02 15.13 10.51
CA PHE A 300 0.58 15.07 11.90
C PHE A 300 1.08 16.29 12.67
N PHE A 301 2.36 16.63 12.53
CA PHE A 301 2.94 17.81 13.18
C PHE A 301 2.25 19.11 12.73
N GLY A 302 1.94 19.25 11.45
CA GLY A 302 1.16 20.37 10.92
C GLY A 302 -0.23 20.48 11.56
N ARG A 303 -0.91 19.35 11.81
CA ARG A 303 -2.21 19.34 12.52
C ARG A 303 -2.06 19.76 13.97
N VAL A 304 -1.03 19.29 14.66
CA VAL A 304 -0.74 19.68 16.04
C VAL A 304 -0.50 21.18 16.14
N LEU A 305 0.31 21.77 15.24
CA LEU A 305 0.55 23.21 15.20
C LEU A 305 -0.72 24.00 14.91
N THR A 306 -1.57 23.54 14.00
CA THR A 306 -2.87 24.19 13.71
C THR A 306 -3.76 24.20 14.95
N GLN A 307 -3.85 23.07 15.66
CA GLN A 307 -4.61 22.96 16.89
C GLN A 307 -4.03 23.87 18.00
N LEU A 308 -2.72 23.89 18.11
CA LEU A 308 -2.02 24.74 19.09
C LEU A 308 -2.26 26.22 18.81
N ALA A 309 -2.18 26.65 17.54
CA ALA A 309 -2.49 28.04 17.15
C ALA A 309 -3.90 28.46 17.58
N TYR A 310 -4.88 27.57 17.37
CA TYR A 310 -6.26 27.80 17.81
C TYR A 310 -6.34 27.93 19.36
N LEU A 311 -5.69 27.04 20.10
CA LEU A 311 -5.67 27.06 21.56
C LEU A 311 -4.96 28.30 22.10
N LEU A 312 -3.99 28.84 21.37
CA LEU A 312 -3.29 30.08 21.72
C LEU A 312 -4.10 31.35 21.43
N GLY A 313 -5.28 31.23 20.82
CA GLY A 313 -6.22 32.35 20.60
C GLY A 313 -6.21 32.95 19.20
N TYR A 314 -5.57 32.30 18.21
CA TYR A 314 -5.77 32.71 16.82
C TYR A 314 -7.18 32.34 16.36
N ASP A 315 -7.85 33.26 15.65
CA ASP A 315 -9.16 32.98 15.10
C ASP A 315 -9.11 31.82 14.08
N LYS A 316 -10.00 30.85 14.26
CA LYS A 316 -10.09 29.68 13.38
C LYS A 316 -10.22 30.03 11.90
N GLN A 317 -10.90 31.14 11.58
CA GLN A 317 -11.07 31.61 10.21
C GLN A 317 -9.77 32.13 9.59
N ASN A 318 -8.81 32.53 10.42
CA ASN A 318 -7.52 33.06 10.01
C ASN A 318 -6.40 32.00 10.01
N ILE A 319 -6.70 30.75 10.40
CA ILE A 319 -5.73 29.66 10.38
C ILE A 319 -5.81 28.95 9.04
N VAL A 320 -4.82 29.18 8.18
CA VAL A 320 -4.72 28.54 6.87
C VAL A 320 -3.63 27.48 6.91
N LYS A 321 -3.98 26.26 6.57
CA LYS A 321 -3.06 25.13 6.43
C LYS A 321 -3.01 24.65 4.98
N GLY A 322 -1.90 24.91 4.31
CA GLY A 322 -1.60 24.34 2.99
C GLY A 322 -0.77 23.07 3.13
N GLU A 323 -1.12 22.01 2.43
CA GLU A 323 -0.34 20.78 2.38
C GLU A 323 0.08 20.50 0.94
N THR A 324 1.38 20.39 0.72
CA THR A 324 1.92 19.82 -0.54
C THR A 324 2.34 18.40 -0.24
N HIS A 325 1.60 17.45 -0.76
CA HIS A 325 2.00 16.06 -0.70
C HIS A 325 3.10 15.87 -1.73
N GLY A 326 4.35 15.96 -1.24
CA GLY A 326 5.52 15.78 -2.09
C GLY A 326 5.60 14.34 -2.61
N MET A 327 6.08 14.26 -3.81
CA MET A 327 6.43 13.03 -4.51
C MET A 327 7.64 12.35 -3.84
#